data_36cb04c5eed1795466936351dcafc292
#
_entry.id   36cb04c5eed1795466936351dcafc292
#
_cell.length_a   1.000
_cell.length_b   1.000
_cell.length_c   1.000
_cell.angle_alpha   90.00
_cell.angle_beta   90.00
_cell.angle_gamma   90.00
#
_symmetry.space_group_name_H-M   'P 1'
#
loop_
_entity.id
_entity.type
_entity.pdbx_description
1 polymer ?
#
loop_
_entity_poly.entity_id
_entity_poly.type
_entity_poly.pdbx_seq_one_letter_code
_entity_poly.pdbx_strand_id
1 'polypeptide(L)'
;MSSSNRTTLVQIVASEDNDDRATEHARRIAELAAAMDKPHVFQKGQLVRWKAGLRNRVMPAYNEPAVVREVLTVPVFDACDAARCAGSPYFGESLTLVVGVVDSDGDFVEFRYDGRRFEPLEAKRGP
;
A
#
# COMPACT_ATOMS: atom_id res chain seq x y z
N MET A 1 16.22 29.13 -19.21
CA MET A 1 16.30 28.99 -18.95
C MET A 1 16.45 28.64 -18.31
N SER A 2 16.46 28.69 -18.16
CA SER A 2 16.69 28.41 -17.66
C SER A 2 17.06 28.25 -16.90
N SER A 3 17.06 28.40 -16.59
CA SER A 3 17.46 28.32 -15.98
C SER A 3 17.77 28.17 -15.16
N SER A 4 17.62 28.22 -14.95
CA SER A 4 17.85 28.11 -14.34
C SER A 4 18.30 27.81 -13.81
N ASN A 5 18.56 27.78 -13.79
CA ASN A 5 18.94 27.40 -13.42
C ASN A 5 19.55 27.17 -12.84
N ARG A 6 20.06 27.16 -12.52
CA ARG A 6 20.66 26.85 -11.99
C ARG A 6 21.18 26.96 -11.09
N THR A 7 21.19 27.08 -10.48
CA THR A 7 21.57 27.31 -9.75
C THR A 7 22.46 27.19 -9.24
N THR A 8 23.05 27.01 -9.17
CA THR A 8 23.91 27.03 -8.92
C THR A 8 24.66 26.08 -9.01
N LEU A 9 25.46 26.21 -9.40
CA LEU A 9 26.20 25.32 -9.79
C LEU A 9 27.02 24.73 -8.83
N VAL A 10 27.27 25.32 -7.87
CA VAL A 10 28.00 24.82 -6.87
C VAL A 10 27.51 23.56 -6.49
N GLN A 11 26.35 23.43 -6.59
CA GLN A 11 25.82 22.30 -6.21
C GLN A 11 25.93 21.27 -7.15
N ILE A 12 26.48 21.52 -8.27
CA ILE A 12 26.49 20.55 -9.28
C ILE A 12 27.04 19.24 -8.83
N VAL A 13 28.13 19.25 -8.16
CA VAL A 13 28.72 17.99 -7.79
C VAL A 13 27.93 17.31 -6.70
N ALA A 14 27.58 18.04 -5.71
CA ALA A 14 26.82 17.47 -4.67
C ALA A 14 25.46 17.12 -5.18
N SER A 15 25.00 17.79 -6.22
CA SER A 15 23.68 17.57 -6.65
C SER A 15 23.54 16.36 -7.57
N GLU A 16 24.60 15.83 -8.08
CA GLU A 16 24.48 14.63 -8.89
C GLU A 16 23.95 13.50 -8.04
N ASP A 17 24.47 13.30 -6.84
CA ASP A 17 23.97 12.29 -5.97
C ASP A 17 22.55 12.59 -5.55
N ASN A 18 22.26 13.85 -5.26
CA ASN A 18 20.93 14.23 -4.87
C ASN A 18 19.95 14.01 -6.00
N ASP A 19 20.37 14.30 -7.22
CA ASP A 19 19.50 14.10 -8.37
C ASP A 19 19.25 12.62 -8.58
N ASP A 20 20.25 11.77 -8.40
CA ASP A 20 20.06 10.35 -8.56
C ASP A 20 19.12 9.82 -7.52
N ARG A 21 19.25 10.28 -6.29
CA ARG A 21 18.35 9.84 -5.24
C ARG A 21 16.95 10.34 -5.49
N ALA A 22 16.83 11.59 -5.93
CA ALA A 22 15.52 12.15 -6.20
C ALA A 22 14.85 11.39 -7.34
N THR A 23 15.61 11.02 -8.37
CA THR A 23 15.09 10.28 -9.48
C THR A 23 14.65 8.89 -9.03
N GLU A 24 15.47 8.24 -8.22
CA GLU A 24 15.15 6.93 -7.73
C GLU A 24 13.90 6.99 -6.86
N HIS A 25 13.81 8.01 -6.02
CA HIS A 25 12.67 8.18 -5.14
C HIS A 25 11.41 8.45 -5.96
N ALA A 26 11.51 9.29 -6.98
CA ALA A 26 10.37 9.57 -7.84
C ALA A 26 9.90 8.31 -8.55
N ARG A 27 10.84 7.50 -9.00
CA ARG A 27 10.48 6.24 -9.66
C ARG A 27 9.77 5.33 -8.68
N ARG A 28 10.27 5.26 -7.44
CA ARG A 28 9.66 4.40 -6.43
C ARG A 28 8.23 4.85 -6.13
N ILE A 29 8.02 6.15 -5.99
CA ILE A 29 6.68 6.65 -5.72
C ILE A 29 5.75 6.33 -6.88
N ALA A 30 6.23 6.49 -8.11
CA ALA A 30 5.40 6.18 -9.27
C ALA A 30 5.04 4.70 -9.34
N GLU A 31 5.99 3.83 -8.98
CA GLU A 31 5.74 2.40 -8.96
C GLU A 31 4.72 2.05 -7.90
N LEU A 32 4.82 2.67 -6.73
CA LEU A 32 3.88 2.39 -5.65
C LEU A 32 2.49 2.90 -5.98
N ALA A 33 2.40 4.06 -6.61
CA ALA A 33 1.11 4.58 -7.04
C ALA A 33 0.47 3.65 -8.07
N ALA A 34 1.27 3.15 -9.01
CA ALA A 34 0.77 2.22 -10.00
C ALA A 34 0.32 0.92 -9.35
N ALA A 35 1.06 0.44 -8.36
CA ALA A 35 0.68 -0.77 -7.65
C ALA A 35 -0.64 -0.56 -6.89
N MET A 36 -0.80 0.62 -6.31
CA MET A 36 -2.03 0.94 -5.60
C MET A 36 -3.23 0.90 -6.53
N ASP A 37 -3.03 1.34 -7.76
CA ASP A 37 -4.11 1.41 -8.74
C ASP A 37 -4.35 0.10 -9.49
N LYS A 38 -3.45 -0.86 -9.36
CA LYS A 38 -3.61 -2.11 -10.08
C LYS A 38 -4.74 -2.93 -9.45
N PRO A 39 -5.80 -3.21 -10.17
CA PRO A 39 -6.93 -3.90 -9.58
C PRO A 39 -6.71 -5.40 -9.48
N HIS A 40 -7.35 -6.00 -8.51
CA HIS A 40 -7.41 -7.44 -8.37
C HIS A 40 -8.83 -7.82 -8.03
N VAL A 41 -9.23 -9.01 -8.43
CA VAL A 41 -10.53 -9.55 -8.08
C VAL A 41 -10.32 -10.50 -6.91
N PHE A 42 -11.03 -10.25 -5.82
CA PHE A 42 -10.88 -11.05 -4.62
C PHE A 42 -12.11 -11.94 -4.42
N GLN A 43 -11.89 -13.07 -3.77
CA GLN A 43 -12.97 -14.00 -3.48
C GLN A 43 -12.83 -14.45 -2.04
N LYS A 44 -13.97 -14.72 -1.40
CA LYS A 44 -13.97 -15.25 -0.05
C LYS A 44 -13.14 -16.53 -0.01
N GLY A 45 -12.31 -16.65 1.01
CA GLY A 45 -11.45 -17.80 1.21
C GLY A 45 -10.10 -17.70 0.52
N GLN A 46 -9.90 -16.69 -0.29
CA GLN A 46 -8.65 -16.50 -0.99
C GLN A 46 -7.58 -15.98 -0.04
N LEU A 47 -6.37 -16.48 -0.17
CA LEU A 47 -5.26 -15.94 0.60
C LEU A 47 -4.71 -14.71 -0.10
N VAL A 48 -4.38 -13.70 0.68
CA VAL A 48 -3.88 -12.44 0.19
C VAL A 48 -2.71 -12.00 1.05
N ARG A 49 -2.01 -10.99 0.55
CA ARG A 49 -0.92 -10.37 1.30
C ARG A 49 -0.90 -8.90 0.94
N TRP A 50 -0.18 -8.13 1.74
CA TRP A 50 0.03 -6.73 1.37
C TRP A 50 0.80 -6.65 0.07
N LYS A 51 0.45 -5.69 -0.75
CA LYS A 51 1.31 -5.33 -1.88
C LYS A 51 2.58 -4.72 -1.31
N ALA A 52 3.70 -4.95 -1.96
CA ALA A 52 4.98 -4.40 -1.51
C ALA A 52 4.89 -2.89 -1.39
N GLY A 53 5.27 -2.37 -0.24
CA GLY A 53 5.29 -0.93 -0.01
C GLY A 53 3.95 -0.30 0.33
N LEU A 54 2.87 -1.08 0.38
CA LEU A 54 1.54 -0.52 0.59
C LEU A 54 0.91 -0.88 1.93
N ARG A 55 1.69 -1.47 2.83
CA ARG A 55 1.17 -1.81 4.15
C ARG A 55 0.95 -0.53 4.94
N ASN A 56 -0.24 -0.36 5.48
CA ASN A 56 -0.54 0.80 6.31
C ASN A 56 -1.20 0.42 7.62
N ARG A 57 -1.12 -0.85 7.99
CA ARG A 57 -1.63 -1.31 9.28
C ARG A 57 -0.61 -2.29 9.85
N VAL A 58 -0.71 -2.51 11.14
CA VAL A 58 0.26 -3.37 11.81
C VAL A 58 0.14 -4.81 11.38
N MET A 59 -1.07 -5.29 11.24
CA MET A 59 -1.30 -6.69 10.87
C MET A 59 -1.97 -6.80 9.53
N PRO A 60 -1.63 -7.80 8.74
CA PRO A 60 -0.57 -8.78 8.96
C PRO A 60 0.79 -8.18 8.64
N ALA A 61 1.85 -8.87 8.97
CA ALA A 61 3.18 -8.46 8.54
C ALA A 61 3.30 -8.69 7.04
N TYR A 62 4.32 -8.09 6.41
CA TYR A 62 4.45 -8.19 4.98
C TYR A 62 4.54 -9.62 4.46
N ASN A 63 5.20 -10.49 5.21
CA ASN A 63 5.37 -11.86 4.75
C ASN A 63 4.35 -12.81 5.32
N GLU A 64 3.30 -12.31 5.93
CA GLU A 64 2.26 -13.16 6.49
C GLU A 64 1.04 -13.12 5.59
N PRO A 65 0.46 -14.27 5.30
CA PRO A 65 -0.77 -14.27 4.51
C PRO A 65 -1.97 -13.93 5.39
N ALA A 66 -3.02 -13.54 4.74
CA ALA A 66 -4.30 -13.32 5.40
C ALA A 66 -5.36 -13.94 4.50
N VAL A 67 -6.54 -14.14 5.03
CA VAL A 67 -7.60 -14.78 4.25
C VAL A 67 -8.75 -13.81 4.07
N VAL A 68 -9.29 -13.75 2.86
CA VAL A 68 -10.45 -12.91 2.58
C VAL A 68 -11.67 -13.57 3.19
N ARG A 69 -12.35 -12.85 4.07
CA ARG A 69 -13.57 -13.35 4.70
C ARG A 69 -14.80 -12.85 3.98
N GLU A 70 -14.71 -11.66 3.42
CA GLU A 70 -15.84 -11.07 2.72
C GLU A 70 -15.33 -9.99 1.78
N VAL A 71 -15.95 -9.90 0.62
CA VAL A 71 -15.69 -8.80 -0.32
C VAL A 71 -16.90 -7.89 -0.26
N LEU A 72 -16.68 -6.65 0.12
CA LEU A 72 -17.79 -5.71 0.31
C LEU A 72 -18.12 -5.05 -1.02
N THR A 73 -19.35 -5.20 -1.49
CA THR A 73 -19.76 -4.59 -2.73
C THR A 73 -19.98 -3.10 -2.55
N VAL A 74 -20.32 -2.71 -1.31
CA VAL A 74 -20.47 -1.29 -0.98
C VAL A 74 -19.36 -0.98 0.01
N PRO A 75 -18.41 -0.14 -0.36
CA PRO A 75 -17.30 0.17 0.53
C PRO A 75 -17.77 0.82 1.81
N VAL A 76 -17.05 0.54 2.88
CA VAL A 76 -17.32 1.14 4.17
C VAL A 76 -16.22 2.17 4.42
N PHE A 77 -16.58 3.31 4.95
CA PHE A 77 -15.60 4.31 5.30
C PHE A 77 -15.55 4.40 6.83
N ASP A 78 -14.32 4.46 7.33
CA ASP A 78 -14.12 4.53 8.75
C ASP A 78 -14.69 5.85 9.25
N ALA A 79 -15.49 5.79 10.30
CA ALA A 79 -16.07 7.01 10.88
C ALA A 79 -15.08 7.75 11.74
N CYS A 80 -13.92 7.17 11.98
CA CYS A 80 -12.90 7.78 12.78
C CYS A 80 -12.39 9.06 12.14
N ASP A 81 -12.05 10.04 12.94
CA ASP A 81 -11.55 11.29 12.40
C ASP A 81 -10.26 11.11 11.64
N ALA A 82 -9.45 10.12 12.01
CA ALA A 82 -8.18 9.87 11.32
C ALA A 82 -8.40 9.61 9.85
N ALA A 83 -9.47 8.92 9.48
CA ALA A 83 -9.71 8.62 8.08
C ALA A 83 -10.08 9.85 7.26
N ARG A 84 -10.50 10.91 7.92
CA ARG A 84 -10.89 12.14 7.22
C ARG A 84 -9.78 13.18 7.25
N CYS A 85 -8.75 12.96 8.04
CA CYS A 85 -7.68 13.94 8.18
C CYS A 85 -6.78 13.86 6.97
N ALA A 86 -6.57 14.97 6.30
CA ALA A 86 -5.80 14.99 5.06
C ALA A 86 -4.37 14.50 5.24
N GLY A 87 -3.82 14.58 6.42
CA GLY A 87 -2.45 14.10 6.65
C GLY A 87 -2.37 12.69 7.17
N SER A 88 -3.50 12.01 7.29
CA SER A 88 -3.53 10.67 7.86
C SER A 88 -3.17 9.62 6.82
N PRO A 89 -2.46 8.55 7.20
CA PRO A 89 -2.21 7.45 6.28
C PRO A 89 -3.49 6.72 5.88
N TYR A 90 -4.60 7.02 6.54
CA TYR A 90 -5.87 6.39 6.23
C TYR A 90 -6.81 7.32 5.44
N PHE A 91 -6.29 8.48 5.07
CA PHE A 91 -7.11 9.45 4.34
C PHE A 91 -7.62 8.83 3.04
N GLY A 92 -8.89 8.96 2.80
CA GLY A 92 -9.49 8.46 1.57
C GLY A 92 -9.59 6.95 1.49
N GLU A 93 -9.33 6.25 2.60
CA GLU A 93 -9.36 4.80 2.59
C GLU A 93 -10.79 4.31 2.40
N SER A 94 -10.95 3.37 1.49
CA SER A 94 -12.25 2.77 1.19
C SER A 94 -12.15 1.30 1.58
N LEU A 95 -12.88 0.90 2.62
CA LEU A 95 -12.73 -0.45 3.18
C LEU A 95 -13.60 -1.40 2.37
N THR A 96 -12.97 -2.25 1.61
CA THR A 96 -13.65 -3.13 0.67
C THR A 96 -13.47 -4.61 0.99
N LEU A 97 -12.56 -4.96 1.89
CA LEU A 97 -12.32 -6.36 2.25
C LEU A 97 -12.44 -6.56 3.74
N VAL A 98 -13.05 -7.65 4.14
CA VAL A 98 -12.93 -8.15 5.49
C VAL A 98 -11.88 -9.26 5.42
N VAL A 99 -10.83 -9.14 6.18
CA VAL A 99 -9.68 -10.02 6.10
C VAL A 99 -9.41 -10.63 7.46
N GLY A 100 -9.14 -11.91 7.49
CA GLY A 100 -8.82 -12.62 8.72
C GLY A 100 -7.32 -12.80 8.85
N VAL A 101 -6.80 -12.53 10.01
CA VAL A 101 -5.38 -12.64 10.32
C VAL A 101 -5.21 -13.30 11.68
N VAL A 102 -4.00 -13.75 11.97
CA VAL A 102 -3.67 -14.29 13.26
C VAL A 102 -2.83 -13.26 13.99
N ASP A 103 -3.26 -12.89 15.17
CA ASP A 103 -2.55 -11.85 15.92
C ASP A 103 -1.35 -12.43 16.67
N SER A 104 -0.67 -11.59 17.42
CA SER A 104 0.56 -12.03 18.10
C SER A 104 0.27 -13.06 19.19
N ASP A 105 -0.95 -13.16 19.66
CA ASP A 105 -1.32 -14.16 20.65
C ASP A 105 -1.76 -15.47 20.03
N GLY A 106 -1.81 -15.54 18.71
CA GLY A 106 -2.25 -16.73 18.03
C GLY A 106 -3.74 -16.78 17.78
N ASP A 107 -4.44 -15.70 18.02
CA ASP A 107 -5.91 -15.68 17.86
C ASP A 107 -6.28 -15.18 16.47
N PHE A 108 -7.34 -15.78 15.93
CA PHE A 108 -7.86 -15.35 14.63
C PHE A 108 -8.76 -14.15 14.83
N VAL A 109 -8.46 -13.08 14.13
CA VAL A 109 -9.23 -11.83 14.24
C VAL A 109 -9.51 -11.31 12.84
N GLU A 110 -10.57 -10.54 12.69
CA GLU A 110 -10.99 -10.02 11.39
C GLU A 110 -11.01 -8.52 11.44
N PHE A 111 -10.55 -7.92 10.35
CA PHE A 111 -10.55 -6.47 10.21
C PHE A 111 -11.00 -6.09 8.81
N ARG A 112 -11.43 -4.86 8.65
CA ARG A 112 -11.73 -4.31 7.34
C ARG A 112 -10.53 -3.57 6.80
N TYR A 113 -10.22 -3.80 5.53
CA TYR A 113 -9.08 -3.16 4.89
C TYR A 113 -9.46 -2.65 3.51
N ASP A 114 -8.65 -1.72 3.02
CA ASP A 114 -8.76 -1.24 1.65
C ASP A 114 -8.11 -2.28 0.73
N GLY A 115 -8.91 -2.90 -0.10
CA GLY A 115 -8.42 -3.97 -0.96
C GLY A 115 -7.37 -3.54 -1.96
N ARG A 116 -7.25 -2.26 -2.25
CA ARG A 116 -6.23 -1.80 -3.19
C ARG A 116 -4.83 -2.02 -2.68
N ARG A 117 -4.67 -2.22 -1.39
CA ARG A 117 -3.35 -2.41 -0.78
C ARG A 117 -2.95 -3.88 -0.71
N PHE A 118 -3.83 -4.76 -1.12
CA PHE A 118 -3.60 -6.20 -1.07
C PHE A 118 -3.54 -6.81 -2.45
N GLU A 119 -2.90 -7.95 -2.55
CA GLU A 119 -2.87 -8.74 -3.78
C GLU A 119 -3.05 -10.20 -3.44
N PRO A 120 -3.52 -11.01 -4.39
CA PRO A 120 -3.63 -12.44 -4.14
C PRO A 120 -2.26 -13.03 -3.84
N LEU A 121 -2.23 -13.93 -2.86
CA LEU A 121 -1.01 -14.68 -2.61
C LEU A 121 -0.99 -15.77 -3.67
N GLU A 122 -0.13 -15.59 -4.68
CA GLU A 122 -0.12 -16.52 -5.73
C GLU A 122 0.41 -17.75 -5.31
N ALA A 123 -0.31 -18.69 -5.50
CA ALA A 123 0.20 -19.92 -5.17
C ALA A 123 1.17 -20.19 -6.17
N LYS A 124 2.09 -20.37 -6.07
CA LYS A 124 2.98 -20.63 -6.90
C LYS A 124 2.62 -21.42 -7.83
N ARG A 125 2.13 -21.50 -8.26
CA ARG A 125 1.67 -22.08 -9.18
C ARG A 125 2.32 -22.98 -9.49
N GLY A 126 2.56 -23.52 -9.55
CA GLY A 126 2.96 -24.32 -9.93
C GLY A 126 3.06 -24.98 -10.12
N PRO A 127 3.18 -25.41 -10.22
CA PRO A 127 3.11 -26.11 -10.77
C PRO A 127 2.57 -26.31 -10.56
#